data_0110b59705e88dc615b2731a3aeb8bc1
#
_entry.id   0110b59705e88dc615b2731a3aeb8bc1
#
_cell.length_a   1.000
_cell.length_b   1.000
_cell.length_c   1.000
_cell.angle_alpha   90.00
_cell.angle_beta   90.00
_cell.angle_gamma   90.00
#
_symmetry.space_group_name_H-M   'P 1'
#
loop_
_entity.id
_entity.type
_entity.pdbx_description
1 polymer ?
#
loop_
_entity_poly.entity_id
_entity_poly.type
_entity_poly.pdbx_seq_one_letter_code
_entity_poly.pdbx_strand_id
1 'polypeptide(L)'
;MDEYYQVHNINEAINALTDESKPFPPALLYTFSDLNADDIRILKAAWPSLPLMRRRTLLEDLIDMAERDNLMMFEEVGKIALEDEDADVLVSAIDLLFQAEDSRLIPTFLRLLQNASLNERVRAAAANALGPYVYLGEVEKIRPELLQNIVEVLLNIYANDLSDLVRRRVLESLGYSSHAAVPELLRAAYFRPEVAWQESAMFAMGKSADDQWQSFVLANLEHE
;
A
#
# COMPACT_ATOMS: atom_id res chain seq x y z
N MET A 1 18.93 6.01 30.12
CA MET A 1 18.63 5.80 28.71
C MET A 1 18.20 4.36 28.43
N ASP A 2 17.68 3.65 29.47
CA ASP A 2 17.40 2.19 29.41
C ASP A 2 15.97 1.81 29.83
N GLU A 3 15.00 2.75 29.79
CA GLU A 3 13.61 2.48 30.22
C GLU A 3 12.64 2.18 29.06
N TYR A 4 13.08 2.23 27.78
CA TYR A 4 12.17 2.14 26.62
C TYR A 4 12.09 0.76 25.94
N TYR A 5 12.90 -0.21 26.36
CA TYR A 5 12.81 -1.59 25.84
C TYR A 5 12.34 -2.57 26.92
N GLN A 6 11.16 -2.36 27.49
CA GLN A 6 10.45 -3.51 28.05
C GLN A 6 10.08 -4.42 26.89
N VAL A 7 10.69 -5.60 26.82
CA VAL A 7 10.31 -6.66 25.87
C VAL A 7 8.89 -7.10 26.27
N HIS A 8 7.89 -6.45 25.69
CA HIS A 8 6.51 -6.86 25.88
C HIS A 8 6.29 -8.20 25.16
N ASN A 9 5.51 -9.09 25.76
CA ASN A 9 5.22 -10.40 25.19
C ASN A 9 4.03 -10.28 24.24
N ILE A 10 4.12 -10.86 23.04
CA ILE A 10 3.05 -10.86 22.05
C ILE A 10 1.72 -11.37 22.61
N ASN A 11 1.73 -12.32 23.55
CA ASN A 11 0.52 -12.80 24.21
C ASN A 11 -0.14 -11.73 25.09
N GLU A 12 0.63 -10.83 25.72
CA GLU A 12 0.09 -9.70 26.47
C GLU A 12 -0.62 -8.72 25.52
N ALA A 13 0.00 -8.40 24.39
CA ALA A 13 -0.62 -7.54 23.38
C ALA A 13 -1.92 -8.16 22.80
N ILE A 14 -1.92 -9.45 22.48
CA ILE A 14 -3.11 -10.16 22.01
C ILE A 14 -4.22 -10.17 23.07
N ASN A 15 -3.90 -10.41 24.33
CA ASN A 15 -4.87 -10.36 25.42
C ASN A 15 -5.48 -8.95 25.58
N ALA A 16 -4.66 -7.90 25.44
CA ALA A 16 -5.14 -6.53 25.48
C ALA A 16 -6.00 -6.17 24.26
N LEU A 17 -5.69 -6.70 23.06
CA LEU A 17 -6.54 -6.55 21.88
C LEU A 17 -7.88 -7.26 22.04
N THR A 18 -7.91 -8.40 22.72
CA THR A 18 -9.15 -9.17 22.95
C THR A 18 -10.06 -8.54 24.01
N ASP A 19 -9.49 -7.84 25.00
CA ASP A 19 -10.24 -7.16 26.07
C ASP A 19 -10.82 -5.82 25.59
N GLU A 20 -12.06 -5.82 25.10
CA GLU A 20 -12.76 -4.60 24.68
C GLU A 20 -13.23 -3.73 25.85
N SER A 21 -13.12 -4.20 27.09
CA SER A 21 -13.58 -3.44 28.29
C SER A 21 -12.64 -2.26 28.64
N LYS A 22 -11.42 -2.25 28.07
CA LYS A 22 -10.38 -1.24 28.33
C LYS A 22 -9.79 -0.73 27.02
N PRO A 23 -9.28 0.53 27.00
CA PRO A 23 -8.50 0.99 25.87
C PRO A 23 -7.22 0.14 25.72
N PHE A 24 -6.78 -0.04 24.47
CA PHE A 24 -5.51 -0.73 24.21
C PHE A 24 -4.34 0.12 24.72
N PRO A 25 -3.39 -0.46 25.48
CA PRO A 25 -2.26 0.30 26.03
C PRO A 25 -1.27 0.67 24.91
N PRO A 26 -0.97 1.97 24.67
CA PRO A 26 -0.07 2.39 23.60
C PRO A 26 1.34 1.80 23.67
N ALA A 27 1.83 1.51 24.89
CA ALA A 27 3.14 0.87 25.06
C ALA A 27 3.24 -0.52 24.43
N LEU A 28 2.12 -1.23 24.27
CA LEU A 28 2.10 -2.55 23.62
C LEU A 28 2.20 -2.48 22.09
N LEU A 29 2.06 -1.32 21.46
CA LEU A 29 2.26 -1.16 20.01
C LEU A 29 3.68 -1.53 19.59
N TYR A 30 4.68 -1.22 20.42
CA TYR A 30 6.09 -1.58 20.17
C TYR A 30 6.32 -3.10 20.07
N THR A 31 5.44 -3.91 20.66
CA THR A 31 5.53 -5.38 20.60
C THR A 31 5.38 -5.92 19.19
N PHE A 32 4.75 -5.16 18.29
CA PHE A 32 4.48 -5.58 16.91
C PHE A 32 5.62 -5.27 15.94
N SER A 33 6.68 -4.56 16.39
CA SER A 33 7.87 -4.34 15.59
C SER A 33 8.79 -5.57 15.64
N ASP A 34 9.40 -5.90 14.51
CA ASP A 34 10.43 -6.94 14.39
C ASP A 34 10.01 -8.31 14.96
N LEU A 35 8.79 -8.74 14.68
CA LEU A 35 8.27 -10.01 15.18
C LEU A 35 9.14 -11.18 14.77
N ASN A 36 9.51 -12.03 15.73
CA ASN A 36 10.19 -13.28 15.46
C ASN A 36 9.20 -14.36 14.94
N ALA A 37 9.70 -15.51 14.48
CA ALA A 37 8.88 -16.56 13.86
C ALA A 37 7.80 -17.14 14.80
N ASP A 38 8.06 -17.20 16.12
CA ASP A 38 7.09 -17.67 17.10
C ASP A 38 5.99 -16.64 17.33
N ASP A 39 6.34 -15.36 17.44
CA ASP A 39 5.37 -14.26 17.58
C ASP A 39 4.46 -14.13 16.36
N ILE A 40 5.03 -14.25 15.14
CA ILE A 40 4.26 -14.28 13.88
C ILE A 40 3.24 -15.43 13.91
N ARG A 41 3.66 -16.63 14.29
CA ARG A 41 2.79 -17.80 14.37
C ARG A 41 1.65 -17.60 15.37
N ILE A 42 1.96 -17.04 16.54
CA ILE A 42 0.98 -16.78 17.61
C ILE A 42 -0.01 -15.70 17.15
N LEU A 43 0.46 -14.58 16.61
CA LEU A 43 -0.39 -13.49 16.12
C LEU A 43 -1.28 -13.95 14.97
N LYS A 44 -0.71 -14.68 13.98
CA LYS A 44 -1.48 -15.22 12.84
C LYS A 44 -2.60 -16.16 13.30
N ALA A 45 -2.35 -16.98 14.31
CA ALA A 45 -3.37 -17.86 14.87
C ALA A 45 -4.48 -17.11 15.63
N ALA A 46 -4.14 -16.01 16.30
CA ALA A 46 -5.08 -15.20 17.07
C ALA A 46 -5.88 -14.22 16.18
N TRP A 47 -5.31 -13.75 15.06
CA TRP A 47 -5.84 -12.66 14.23
C TRP A 47 -7.33 -12.80 13.88
N PRO A 48 -7.86 -13.95 13.41
CA PRO A 48 -9.25 -14.08 13.05
C PRO A 48 -10.23 -13.92 14.23
N SER A 49 -9.75 -14.14 15.47
CA SER A 49 -10.56 -14.04 16.69
C SER A 49 -10.53 -12.65 17.32
N LEU A 50 -9.65 -11.76 16.87
CA LEU A 50 -9.58 -10.39 17.37
C LEU A 50 -10.82 -9.60 16.95
N PRO A 51 -11.37 -8.74 17.83
CA PRO A 51 -12.49 -7.86 17.48
C PRO A 51 -12.13 -6.99 16.26
N LEU A 52 -13.07 -6.83 15.33
CA LEU A 52 -12.83 -6.09 14.08
C LEU A 52 -12.30 -4.67 14.33
N MET A 53 -12.94 -3.93 15.26
CA MET A 53 -12.50 -2.56 15.56
C MET A 53 -11.08 -2.53 16.11
N ARG A 54 -10.66 -3.56 16.86
CA ARG A 54 -9.29 -3.66 17.37
C ARG A 54 -8.29 -3.89 16.24
N ARG A 55 -8.63 -4.74 15.25
CA ARG A 55 -7.77 -4.96 14.07
C ARG A 55 -7.60 -3.68 13.26
N ARG A 56 -8.69 -2.93 13.02
CA ARG A 56 -8.65 -1.65 12.30
C ARG A 56 -7.78 -0.63 13.04
N THR A 57 -8.11 -0.35 14.30
CA THR A 57 -7.36 0.65 15.10
C THR A 57 -5.89 0.27 15.28
N LEU A 58 -5.60 -1.03 15.46
CA LEU A 58 -4.19 -1.49 15.54
C LEU A 58 -3.42 -1.10 14.29
N LEU A 59 -3.93 -1.38 13.10
CA LEU A 59 -3.22 -1.05 11.86
C LEU A 59 -3.07 0.46 11.67
N GLU A 60 -4.09 1.25 11.99
CA GLU A 60 -4.01 2.72 11.97
C GLU A 60 -2.90 3.23 12.91
N ASP A 61 -2.86 2.73 14.15
CA ASP A 61 -1.83 3.10 15.12
C ASP A 61 -0.42 2.71 14.66
N LEU A 62 -0.26 1.51 14.02
CA LEU A 62 1.03 1.04 13.52
C LEU A 62 1.50 1.85 12.29
N ILE A 63 0.59 2.27 11.41
CA ILE A 63 0.90 3.18 10.29
C ILE A 63 1.41 4.51 10.84
N ASP A 64 0.67 5.10 11.78
CA ASP A 64 1.06 6.35 12.45
C ASP A 64 2.44 6.26 13.12
N MET A 65 2.77 5.10 13.71
CA MET A 65 4.08 4.86 14.31
C MET A 65 5.19 4.74 13.27
N ALA A 66 4.95 3.98 12.19
CA ALA A 66 5.91 3.81 11.10
C ALA A 66 6.25 5.13 10.40
N GLU A 67 5.28 6.04 10.27
CA GLU A 67 5.49 7.38 9.71
C GLU A 67 6.36 8.27 10.61
N ARG A 68 6.27 8.09 11.94
CA ARG A 68 7.02 8.90 12.93
C ARG A 68 8.40 8.35 13.24
N ASP A 69 8.58 7.04 13.12
CA ASP A 69 9.83 6.34 13.46
C ASP A 69 10.14 5.26 12.43
N ASN A 70 11.07 5.58 11.52
CA ASN A 70 11.53 4.69 10.45
C ASN A 70 12.30 3.44 10.97
N LEU A 71 12.54 3.32 12.27
CA LEU A 71 13.14 2.13 12.85
C LEU A 71 12.10 1.06 13.19
N MET A 72 10.81 1.41 13.18
CA MET A 72 9.74 0.46 13.46
C MET A 72 9.43 -0.39 12.22
N MET A 73 9.42 -1.71 12.39
CA MET A 73 9.25 -2.69 11.31
C MET A 73 7.98 -3.53 11.54
N PHE A 74 6.88 -3.15 10.91
CA PHE A 74 5.57 -3.79 11.08
C PHE A 74 5.14 -4.67 9.89
N GLU A 75 6.06 -4.99 8.98
CA GLU A 75 5.75 -5.75 7.76
C GLU A 75 5.06 -7.08 8.03
N GLU A 76 5.45 -7.81 9.08
CA GLU A 76 4.87 -9.11 9.38
C GLU A 76 3.41 -8.99 9.84
N VAL A 77 3.06 -7.91 10.54
CA VAL A 77 1.66 -7.61 10.89
C VAL A 77 0.86 -7.30 9.61
N GLY A 78 1.39 -6.47 8.73
CA GLY A 78 0.78 -6.17 7.44
C GLY A 78 0.54 -7.44 6.61
N LYS A 79 1.53 -8.35 6.53
CA LYS A 79 1.41 -9.63 5.82
C LYS A 79 0.31 -10.54 6.40
N ILE A 80 0.15 -10.56 7.72
CA ILE A 80 -0.93 -11.31 8.39
C ILE A 80 -2.28 -10.69 8.05
N ALA A 81 -2.39 -9.36 8.12
CA ALA A 81 -3.61 -8.63 7.87
C ALA A 81 -4.06 -8.65 6.39
N LEU A 82 -3.15 -8.93 5.43
CA LEU A 82 -3.53 -9.16 4.02
C LEU A 82 -4.41 -10.41 3.79
N GLU A 83 -4.55 -11.29 4.78
CA GLU A 83 -5.44 -12.46 4.74
C GLU A 83 -6.84 -12.13 5.32
N ASP A 84 -7.10 -10.89 5.75
CA ASP A 84 -8.38 -10.47 6.33
C ASP A 84 -9.49 -10.37 5.27
N GLU A 85 -10.75 -10.46 5.72
CA GLU A 85 -11.94 -10.30 4.87
C GLU A 85 -12.48 -8.87 4.88
N ASP A 86 -12.10 -8.06 5.87
CA ASP A 86 -12.58 -6.69 6.01
C ASP A 86 -11.82 -5.71 5.11
N ALA A 87 -12.57 -4.89 4.38
CA ALA A 87 -12.00 -3.99 3.39
C ALA A 87 -11.11 -2.89 4.00
N ASP A 88 -11.46 -2.38 5.17
CA ASP A 88 -10.65 -1.33 5.82
C ASP A 88 -9.36 -1.93 6.39
N VAL A 89 -9.43 -3.15 6.97
CA VAL A 89 -8.23 -3.89 7.41
C VAL A 89 -7.30 -4.16 6.24
N LEU A 90 -7.84 -4.60 5.08
CA LEU A 90 -7.03 -4.84 3.87
C LEU A 90 -6.36 -3.58 3.36
N VAL A 91 -7.07 -2.44 3.32
CA VAL A 91 -6.49 -1.16 2.89
C VAL A 91 -5.34 -0.77 3.82
N SER A 92 -5.56 -0.76 5.14
CA SER A 92 -4.52 -0.41 6.10
C SER A 92 -3.33 -1.39 6.08
N ALA A 93 -3.58 -2.69 5.83
CA ALA A 93 -2.51 -3.68 5.66
C ALA A 93 -1.64 -3.40 4.43
N ILE A 94 -2.26 -2.99 3.32
CA ILE A 94 -1.55 -2.60 2.10
C ILE A 94 -0.74 -1.32 2.35
N ASP A 95 -1.32 -0.32 3.03
CA ASP A 95 -0.65 0.93 3.35
C ASP A 95 0.56 0.71 4.28
N LEU A 96 0.42 -0.16 5.28
CA LEU A 96 1.53 -0.55 6.17
C LEU A 96 2.69 -1.23 5.42
N LEU A 97 2.40 -1.89 4.30
CA LEU A 97 3.37 -2.57 3.45
C LEU A 97 3.89 -1.71 2.29
N PHE A 98 3.46 -0.45 2.19
CA PHE A 98 3.78 0.40 1.03
C PHE A 98 5.28 0.62 0.82
N GLN A 99 6.07 0.63 1.89
CA GLN A 99 7.53 0.79 1.82
C GLN A 99 8.30 -0.56 1.77
N ALA A 100 7.58 -1.69 1.84
CA ALA A 100 8.23 -3.00 1.79
C ALA A 100 8.79 -3.27 0.39
N GLU A 101 10.08 -3.57 0.29
CA GLU A 101 10.74 -3.96 -0.97
C GLU A 101 10.67 -5.48 -1.23
N ASP A 102 9.81 -6.20 -0.53
CA ASP A 102 9.64 -7.65 -0.65
C ASP A 102 8.88 -8.04 -1.91
N SER A 103 9.59 -8.44 -2.97
CA SER A 103 8.99 -8.83 -4.24
C SER A 103 8.02 -10.03 -4.15
N ARG A 104 8.01 -10.77 -3.03
CA ARG A 104 7.05 -11.85 -2.77
C ARG A 104 5.63 -11.33 -2.53
N LEU A 105 5.46 -10.02 -2.27
CA LEU A 105 4.15 -9.37 -2.14
C LEU A 105 3.48 -9.09 -3.49
N ILE A 106 4.24 -9.00 -4.58
CA ILE A 106 3.73 -8.69 -5.92
C ILE A 106 2.55 -9.59 -6.32
N PRO A 107 2.63 -10.93 -6.22
CA PRO A 107 1.51 -11.80 -6.57
C PRO A 107 0.24 -11.52 -5.76
N THR A 108 0.39 -11.14 -4.49
CA THR A 108 -0.74 -10.81 -3.62
C THR A 108 -1.41 -9.51 -4.06
N PHE A 109 -0.63 -8.45 -4.31
CA PHE A 109 -1.19 -7.18 -4.79
C PHE A 109 -1.83 -7.31 -6.18
N LEU A 110 -1.23 -8.07 -7.10
CA LEU A 110 -1.85 -8.38 -8.40
C LEU A 110 -3.17 -9.12 -8.24
N ARG A 111 -3.25 -10.11 -7.36
CA ARG A 111 -4.48 -10.87 -7.08
C ARG A 111 -5.57 -9.96 -6.49
N LEU A 112 -5.23 -9.09 -5.53
CA LEU A 112 -6.17 -8.13 -4.93
C LEU A 112 -6.69 -7.15 -5.99
N LEU A 113 -5.82 -6.58 -6.81
CA LEU A 113 -6.19 -5.65 -7.88
C LEU A 113 -7.12 -6.29 -8.91
N GLN A 114 -6.84 -7.51 -9.35
CA GLN A 114 -7.58 -8.22 -10.39
C GLN A 114 -8.91 -8.80 -9.91
N ASN A 115 -9.14 -8.90 -8.59
CA ASN A 115 -10.37 -9.46 -8.05
C ASN A 115 -11.52 -8.43 -8.08
N ALA A 116 -12.32 -8.46 -9.14
CA ALA A 116 -13.44 -7.54 -9.34
C ALA A 116 -14.56 -7.65 -8.28
N SER A 117 -14.56 -8.71 -7.43
CA SER A 117 -15.54 -8.83 -6.34
C SER A 117 -15.15 -8.07 -5.08
N LEU A 118 -13.89 -7.64 -4.97
CA LEU A 118 -13.43 -6.84 -3.83
C LEU A 118 -13.90 -5.37 -3.94
N ASN A 119 -13.96 -4.74 -2.77
CA ASN A 119 -14.21 -3.30 -2.67
C ASN A 119 -13.19 -2.53 -3.53
N GLU A 120 -13.65 -1.51 -4.27
CA GLU A 120 -12.79 -0.70 -5.13
C GLU A 120 -11.65 -0.01 -4.37
N ARG A 121 -11.83 0.33 -3.07
CA ARG A 121 -10.78 0.91 -2.23
C ARG A 121 -9.61 -0.06 -2.03
N VAL A 122 -9.91 -1.35 -1.80
CA VAL A 122 -8.88 -2.40 -1.66
C VAL A 122 -8.13 -2.57 -2.98
N ARG A 123 -8.85 -2.61 -4.09
CA ARG A 123 -8.26 -2.74 -5.42
C ARG A 123 -7.40 -1.54 -5.79
N ALA A 124 -7.87 -0.34 -5.44
CA ALA A 124 -7.14 0.90 -5.65
C ALA A 124 -5.86 0.97 -4.78
N ALA A 125 -5.93 0.56 -3.51
CA ALA A 125 -4.75 0.45 -2.64
C ALA A 125 -3.73 -0.54 -3.21
N ALA A 126 -4.19 -1.72 -3.66
CA ALA A 126 -3.31 -2.71 -4.29
C ALA A 126 -2.66 -2.18 -5.58
N ALA A 127 -3.40 -1.41 -6.39
CA ALA A 127 -2.84 -0.73 -7.56
C ALA A 127 -1.72 0.23 -7.15
N ASN A 128 -1.95 1.08 -6.16
CA ASN A 128 -0.97 2.04 -5.66
C ASN A 128 0.28 1.34 -5.10
N ALA A 129 0.11 0.25 -4.35
CA ALA A 129 1.22 -0.52 -3.79
C ALA A 129 2.11 -1.20 -4.86
N LEU A 130 1.64 -1.35 -6.09
CA LEU A 130 2.45 -1.87 -7.20
C LEU A 130 3.40 -0.82 -7.81
N GLY A 131 3.15 0.49 -7.60
CA GLY A 131 3.98 1.57 -8.13
C GLY A 131 5.46 1.47 -7.72
N PRO A 132 5.82 1.33 -6.45
CA PRO A 132 7.20 1.10 -6.00
C PRO A 132 7.86 -0.11 -6.69
N TYR A 133 7.12 -1.19 -6.95
CA TYR A 133 7.67 -2.36 -7.65
C TYR A 133 7.88 -2.11 -9.14
N VAL A 134 7.05 -1.27 -9.78
CA VAL A 134 7.34 -0.79 -11.14
C VAL A 134 8.67 -0.04 -11.15
N TYR A 135 8.85 0.91 -10.22
CA TYR A 135 10.12 1.63 -10.07
C TYR A 135 11.31 0.69 -9.84
N LEU A 136 11.17 -0.28 -8.91
CA LEU A 136 12.24 -1.26 -8.65
C LEU A 136 12.58 -2.08 -9.89
N GLY A 137 11.61 -2.35 -10.75
CA GLY A 137 11.83 -3.02 -12.03
C GLY A 137 12.57 -2.15 -13.03
N GLU A 138 12.21 -0.88 -13.17
CA GLU A 138 12.87 0.07 -14.07
C GLU A 138 14.34 0.33 -13.68
N VAL A 139 14.68 0.22 -12.38
CA VAL A 139 16.05 0.30 -11.88
C VAL A 139 16.73 -1.07 -11.70
N GLU A 140 16.19 -2.11 -12.33
CA GLU A 140 16.74 -3.47 -12.39
C GLU A 140 16.91 -4.17 -11.01
N LYS A 141 16.17 -3.75 -9.98
CA LYS A 141 16.17 -4.36 -8.64
C LYS A 141 15.24 -5.58 -8.50
N ILE A 142 14.34 -5.78 -9.44
CA ILE A 142 13.50 -6.99 -9.56
C ILE A 142 13.65 -7.58 -10.96
N ARG A 143 13.25 -8.86 -11.11
CA ARG A 143 13.39 -9.56 -12.40
C ARG A 143 12.53 -8.90 -13.47
N PRO A 144 13.04 -8.80 -14.74
CA PRO A 144 12.33 -8.18 -15.85
C PRO A 144 10.94 -8.79 -16.12
N GLU A 145 10.79 -10.10 -15.91
CA GLU A 145 9.52 -10.81 -16.14
C GLU A 145 8.46 -10.37 -15.12
N LEU A 146 8.87 -10.02 -13.88
CA LEU A 146 7.96 -9.48 -12.88
C LEU A 146 7.50 -8.07 -13.25
N LEU A 147 8.41 -7.20 -13.67
CA LEU A 147 8.09 -5.86 -14.17
C LEU A 147 7.11 -5.94 -15.34
N GLN A 148 7.44 -6.76 -16.35
CA GLN A 148 6.57 -6.93 -17.50
C GLN A 148 5.16 -7.37 -17.10
N ASN A 149 5.03 -8.37 -16.23
CA ASN A 149 3.74 -8.84 -15.75
C ASN A 149 2.95 -7.75 -14.99
N ILE A 150 3.63 -6.96 -14.12
CA ILE A 150 2.97 -5.85 -13.41
C ILE A 150 2.44 -4.84 -14.44
N VAL A 151 3.27 -4.37 -15.36
CA VAL A 151 2.90 -3.35 -16.34
C VAL A 151 1.77 -3.82 -17.24
N GLU A 152 1.81 -5.06 -17.73
CA GLU A 152 0.74 -5.65 -18.55
C GLU A 152 -0.60 -5.70 -17.81
N VAL A 153 -0.60 -6.12 -16.53
CA VAL A 153 -1.82 -6.12 -15.70
C VAL A 153 -2.32 -4.71 -15.46
N LEU A 154 -1.44 -3.75 -15.12
CA LEU A 154 -1.83 -2.36 -14.92
C LEU A 154 -2.43 -1.76 -16.18
N LEU A 155 -1.83 -1.94 -17.36
CA LEU A 155 -2.37 -1.46 -18.63
C LEU A 155 -3.75 -2.07 -18.95
N ASN A 156 -3.92 -3.37 -18.69
CA ASN A 156 -5.21 -4.03 -18.90
C ASN A 156 -6.30 -3.49 -17.95
N ILE A 157 -5.99 -3.30 -16.66
CA ILE A 157 -6.92 -2.73 -15.68
C ILE A 157 -7.25 -1.27 -16.04
N TYR A 158 -6.26 -0.46 -16.43
CA TYR A 158 -6.50 0.91 -16.86
C TYR A 158 -7.50 0.99 -18.01
N ALA A 159 -7.40 0.10 -18.98
CA ALA A 159 -8.25 0.09 -20.16
C ALA A 159 -9.69 -0.43 -19.88
N ASN A 160 -9.83 -1.39 -18.98
CA ASN A 160 -11.06 -2.21 -18.90
C ASN A 160 -11.80 -2.12 -17.57
N ASP A 161 -11.22 -1.55 -16.51
CA ASP A 161 -11.89 -1.47 -15.22
C ASP A 161 -13.03 -0.45 -15.22
N LEU A 162 -14.08 -0.75 -14.46
CA LEU A 162 -15.26 0.12 -14.36
C LEU A 162 -15.09 1.23 -13.31
N SER A 163 -14.18 1.04 -12.32
CA SER A 163 -13.95 2.03 -11.27
C SER A 163 -12.92 3.08 -11.71
N ASP A 164 -13.33 4.32 -11.74
CA ASP A 164 -12.44 5.44 -11.99
C ASP A 164 -11.38 5.58 -10.89
N LEU A 165 -11.71 5.23 -9.64
CA LEU A 165 -10.75 5.22 -8.55
C LEU A 165 -9.60 4.24 -8.82
N VAL A 166 -9.92 3.00 -9.18
CA VAL A 166 -8.92 1.97 -9.50
C VAL A 166 -8.09 2.39 -10.70
N ARG A 167 -8.72 2.87 -11.78
CA ARG A 167 -8.02 3.30 -12.99
C ARG A 167 -7.06 4.46 -12.74
N ARG A 168 -7.43 5.42 -11.89
CA ARG A 168 -6.56 6.53 -11.50
C ARG A 168 -5.34 6.07 -10.71
N ARG A 169 -5.51 5.17 -9.71
CA ARG A 169 -4.38 4.61 -8.96
C ARG A 169 -3.46 3.76 -9.83
N VAL A 170 -4.03 3.03 -10.78
CA VAL A 170 -3.26 2.32 -11.82
C VAL A 170 -2.42 3.30 -12.65
N LEU A 171 -3.02 4.42 -13.10
CA LEU A 171 -2.29 5.46 -13.85
C LEU A 171 -1.12 6.04 -13.05
N GLU A 172 -1.34 6.32 -11.77
CA GLU A 172 -0.31 6.82 -10.86
C GLU A 172 0.87 5.84 -10.74
N SER A 173 0.59 4.53 -10.68
CA SER A 173 1.62 3.50 -10.64
C SER A 173 2.31 3.28 -11.98
N LEU A 174 1.59 3.43 -13.11
CA LEU A 174 2.19 3.42 -14.44
C LEU A 174 3.13 4.62 -14.67
N GLY A 175 2.97 5.71 -13.92
CA GLY A 175 3.88 6.85 -13.98
C GLY A 175 5.35 6.51 -13.72
N TYR A 176 5.64 5.41 -13.04
CA TYR A 176 7.01 4.92 -12.86
C TYR A 176 7.56 4.14 -14.05
N SER A 177 6.72 3.75 -15.02
CA SER A 177 7.11 2.86 -16.10
C SER A 177 7.61 3.60 -17.35
N SER A 178 8.69 3.10 -17.94
CA SER A 178 9.22 3.51 -19.25
C SER A 178 8.42 2.94 -20.44
N HIS A 179 7.32 2.22 -20.21
CA HIS A 179 6.53 1.60 -21.27
C HIS A 179 5.96 2.65 -22.25
N ALA A 180 6.12 2.39 -23.56
CA ALA A 180 5.84 3.34 -24.65
C ALA A 180 4.39 3.89 -24.68
N ALA A 181 3.42 3.16 -24.13
CA ALA A 181 2.03 3.63 -24.07
C ALA A 181 1.79 4.68 -22.97
N VAL A 182 2.62 4.74 -21.91
CA VAL A 182 2.36 5.56 -20.72
C VAL A 182 2.25 7.05 -21.03
N PRO A 183 3.13 7.68 -21.82
CA PRO A 183 3.03 9.11 -22.11
C PRO A 183 1.68 9.53 -22.71
N GLU A 184 1.10 8.73 -23.58
CA GLU A 184 -0.19 9.02 -24.19
C GLU A 184 -1.34 8.90 -23.17
N LEU A 185 -1.27 7.89 -22.28
CA LEU A 185 -2.25 7.72 -21.21
C LEU A 185 -2.23 8.90 -20.23
N LEU A 186 -1.04 9.37 -19.85
CA LEU A 186 -0.88 10.53 -18.96
C LEU A 186 -1.46 11.79 -19.60
N ARG A 187 -1.14 12.03 -20.89
CA ARG A 187 -1.65 13.18 -21.62
C ARG A 187 -3.17 13.14 -21.74
N ALA A 188 -3.73 11.99 -22.10
CA ALA A 188 -5.18 11.81 -22.22
C ALA A 188 -5.89 12.04 -20.87
N ALA A 189 -5.34 11.57 -19.76
CA ALA A 189 -5.88 11.77 -18.42
C ALA A 189 -5.80 13.25 -17.97
N TYR A 190 -4.71 13.94 -18.27
CA TYR A 190 -4.54 15.36 -17.92
C TYR A 190 -5.58 16.27 -18.58
N PHE A 191 -6.00 15.98 -19.81
CA PHE A 191 -6.99 16.77 -20.52
C PHE A 191 -8.45 16.36 -20.24
N ARG A 192 -8.68 15.46 -19.29
CA ARG A 192 -10.05 15.16 -18.85
C ARG A 192 -10.65 16.32 -18.05
N PRO A 193 -11.97 16.50 -18.10
CA PRO A 193 -12.66 17.57 -17.36
C PRO A 193 -12.68 17.33 -15.83
N GLU A 194 -12.53 16.08 -15.39
CA GLU A 194 -12.59 15.70 -13.97
C GLU A 194 -11.25 15.99 -13.28
N VAL A 195 -11.26 16.89 -12.29
CA VAL A 195 -10.08 17.33 -11.53
C VAL A 195 -9.28 16.14 -10.96
N ALA A 196 -9.95 15.13 -10.44
CA ALA A 196 -9.29 13.95 -9.87
C ALA A 196 -8.44 13.16 -10.90
N TRP A 197 -8.80 13.20 -12.19
CA TRP A 197 -7.99 12.61 -13.25
C TRP A 197 -6.77 13.48 -13.59
N GLN A 198 -6.93 14.80 -13.58
CA GLN A 198 -5.83 15.74 -13.79
C GLN A 198 -4.79 15.62 -12.68
N GLU A 199 -5.23 15.54 -11.41
CA GLU A 199 -4.36 15.32 -10.24
C GLU A 199 -3.57 14.02 -10.37
N SER A 200 -4.23 12.91 -10.71
CA SER A 200 -3.58 11.61 -10.90
C SER A 200 -2.59 11.64 -12.07
N ALA A 201 -2.94 12.34 -13.16
CA ALA A 201 -2.02 12.50 -14.30
C ALA A 201 -0.78 13.32 -13.91
N MET A 202 -0.95 14.43 -13.19
CA MET A 202 0.17 15.27 -12.73
C MET A 202 1.07 14.50 -11.75
N PHE A 203 0.48 13.75 -10.83
CA PHE A 203 1.25 12.87 -9.93
C PHE A 203 2.09 11.86 -10.72
N ALA A 204 1.49 11.18 -11.69
CA ALA A 204 2.17 10.20 -12.52
C ALA A 204 3.25 10.85 -13.42
N MET A 205 3.01 12.04 -13.98
CA MET A 205 4.01 12.82 -14.71
C MET A 205 5.23 13.13 -13.84
N GLY A 206 5.00 13.52 -12.57
CA GLY A 206 6.09 13.76 -11.61
C GLY A 206 6.91 12.49 -11.30
N LYS A 207 6.27 11.31 -11.29
CA LYS A 207 6.95 10.02 -11.04
C LYS A 207 7.76 9.54 -12.22
N SER A 208 7.40 9.91 -13.45
CA SER A 208 8.09 9.49 -14.67
C SER A 208 9.50 10.12 -14.81
N ALA A 209 9.78 11.20 -14.08
CA ALA A 209 11.01 11.98 -14.17
C ALA A 209 11.40 12.38 -15.62
N ASP A 210 10.42 12.52 -16.52
CA ASP A 210 10.60 12.89 -17.91
C ASP A 210 10.39 14.39 -18.10
N ASP A 211 11.40 15.08 -18.61
CA ASP A 211 11.41 16.53 -18.81
C ASP A 211 10.26 17.03 -19.71
N GLN A 212 9.68 16.18 -20.54
CA GLN A 212 8.53 16.55 -21.38
C GLN A 212 7.32 17.05 -20.57
N TRP A 213 7.22 16.68 -19.29
CA TRP A 213 6.12 17.04 -18.41
C TRP A 213 6.34 18.31 -17.62
N GLN A 214 7.55 18.88 -17.65
CA GLN A 214 7.89 20.06 -16.84
C GLN A 214 6.91 21.22 -17.04
N SER A 215 6.54 21.52 -18.30
CA SER A 215 5.59 22.60 -18.60
C SER A 215 4.19 22.35 -18.04
N PHE A 216 3.74 21.08 -18.02
CA PHE A 216 2.43 20.70 -17.47
C PHE A 216 2.42 20.87 -15.94
N VAL A 217 3.47 20.43 -15.27
CA VAL A 217 3.58 20.52 -13.81
C VAL A 217 3.68 21.99 -13.38
N LEU A 218 4.55 22.78 -14.03
CA LEU A 218 4.75 24.20 -13.70
C LEU A 218 3.47 25.03 -13.92
N ALA A 219 2.72 24.78 -15.00
CA ALA A 219 1.48 25.50 -15.27
C ALA A 219 0.41 25.33 -14.17
N ASN A 220 0.49 24.26 -13.38
CA ASN A 220 -0.47 23.98 -12.30
C ASN A 220 0.02 24.42 -10.91
N LEU A 221 1.29 24.78 -10.74
CA LEU A 221 1.81 25.34 -9.49
C LEU A 221 1.40 26.81 -9.28
N GLU A 222 0.94 27.48 -10.34
CA GLU A 222 0.54 28.90 -10.31
C GLU A 222 -0.98 29.09 -10.05
N HIS A 223 -1.73 28.00 -9.91
CA HIS A 223 -3.18 28.01 -9.65
C HIS A 223 -3.48 27.57 -8.20
N GLU A 224 -3.10 28.40 -7.23
CA GLU A 224 -3.65 28.39 -5.86
C GLU A 224 -4.81 29.38 -5.72
#